data_df5c9357a2f72f1e3b8e10f07839af2d
#
_entry.id   df5c9357a2f72f1e3b8e10f07839af2d
#
_cell.length_a   1.000
_cell.length_b   1.000
_cell.length_c   1.000
_cell.angle_alpha   90.00
_cell.angle_beta   90.00
_cell.angle_gamma   90.00
#
_symmetry.space_group_name_H-M   'P 1'
#
loop_
_entity.id
_entity.type
_entity.pdbx_description
1 polymer ?
#
loop_
_entity_poly.entity_id
_entity_poly.type
_entity_poly.pdbx_seq_one_letter_code
_entity_poly.pdbx_strand_id
1 'polypeptide(L)'
;MELLRTLGLAEDAAQRISDLPYGKQRLVEIAIALAQKPRVLLLDEPAAGVPSSESHLILDVVASLDPDIAILIIEHDMDVVFRFARQITVLVAGAVFTQGTPAQIAADESVRAVYLGQEGQTQHG
;
A
#
# COMPACT_ATOMS: atom_id res chain seq x y z
N MET A 1 -16.20 3.76 16.83
CA MET A 1 -15.08 3.63 17.82
C MET A 1 -14.25 2.38 17.63
N GLU A 2 -14.85 1.24 17.36
CA GLU A 2 -14.08 0.01 17.10
C GLU A 2 -13.16 0.13 15.88
N LEU A 3 -13.67 0.66 14.78
CA LEU A 3 -12.88 0.92 13.56
C LEU A 3 -11.69 1.84 13.85
N LEU A 4 -11.91 2.93 14.58
CA LEU A 4 -10.83 3.86 14.93
C LEU A 4 -9.77 3.21 15.81
N ARG A 5 -10.16 2.31 16.71
CA ARG A 5 -9.20 1.53 17.52
C ARG A 5 -8.35 0.62 16.66
N THR A 6 -8.98 -0.10 15.73
CA THR A 6 -8.28 -0.99 14.80
C THR A 6 -7.21 -0.22 13.99
N LEU A 7 -7.51 1.02 13.63
CA LEU A 7 -6.62 1.87 12.84
C LEU A 7 -5.64 2.70 13.70
N GLY A 8 -5.69 2.57 15.04
CA GLY A 8 -4.84 3.34 15.93
C GLY A 8 -5.20 4.83 16.01
N LEU A 9 -6.45 5.19 15.69
CA LEU A 9 -6.93 6.57 15.64
C LEU A 9 -7.89 6.92 16.80
N ALA A 10 -8.08 6.03 17.76
CA ALA A 10 -9.06 6.23 18.82
C ALA A 10 -8.79 7.50 19.65
N GLU A 11 -7.52 7.79 19.92
CA GLU A 11 -7.11 8.97 20.67
C GLU A 11 -7.27 10.26 19.88
N ASP A 12 -7.30 10.17 18.56
CA ASP A 12 -7.39 11.31 17.67
C ASP A 12 -8.83 11.66 17.27
N ALA A 13 -9.82 10.92 17.77
CA ALA A 13 -11.22 11.02 17.34
C ALA A 13 -11.81 12.43 17.49
N ALA A 14 -11.36 13.23 18.44
CA ALA A 14 -11.82 14.58 18.69
C ALA A 14 -10.96 15.66 18.00
N GLN A 15 -9.89 15.28 17.31
CA GLN A 15 -9.00 16.22 16.64
C GLN A 15 -9.48 16.52 15.22
N ARG A 16 -9.10 17.69 14.72
CA ARG A 16 -9.31 18.03 13.31
C ARG A 16 -8.30 17.24 12.46
N ILE A 17 -8.76 16.78 11.29
CA ILE A 17 -7.89 16.02 10.36
C ILE A 17 -6.67 16.85 9.98
N SER A 18 -6.84 18.15 9.76
CA SER A 18 -5.74 19.06 9.41
C SER A 18 -4.63 19.15 10.46
N ASP A 19 -4.94 18.82 11.71
CA ASP A 19 -3.98 18.87 12.82
C ASP A 19 -3.24 17.54 13.04
N LEU A 20 -3.63 16.50 12.30
CA LEU A 20 -2.99 15.18 12.39
C LEU A 20 -1.72 15.11 11.54
N PRO A 21 -0.73 14.30 11.94
CA PRO A 21 0.39 13.93 11.06
C PRO A 21 -0.12 13.31 9.75
N TYR A 22 0.63 13.50 8.68
CA TYR A 22 0.19 13.08 7.34
C TYR A 22 -0.15 11.58 7.26
N GLY A 23 0.64 10.71 7.92
CA GLY A 23 0.35 9.28 7.98
C GLY A 23 -1.01 8.97 8.62
N LYS A 24 -1.38 9.70 9.68
CA LYS A 24 -2.70 9.55 10.31
C LYS A 24 -3.82 10.08 9.43
N GLN A 25 -3.58 11.15 8.66
CA GLN A 25 -4.56 11.62 7.67
C GLN A 25 -4.85 10.53 6.62
N ARG A 26 -3.83 9.81 6.16
CA ARG A 26 -3.99 8.67 5.25
C ARG A 26 -4.79 7.54 5.88
N LEU A 27 -4.57 7.25 7.17
CA LEU A 27 -5.37 6.26 7.90
C LEU A 27 -6.83 6.67 8.02
N VAL A 28 -7.13 7.97 8.16
CA VAL A 28 -8.51 8.47 8.15
C VAL A 28 -9.19 8.21 6.81
N GLU A 29 -8.49 8.40 5.69
CA GLU A 29 -9.02 8.07 4.36
C GLU A 29 -9.39 6.59 4.26
N ILE A 30 -8.53 5.71 4.76
CA ILE A 30 -8.81 4.28 4.81
C ILE A 30 -10.00 3.97 5.72
N ALA A 31 -10.10 4.65 6.86
CA ALA A 31 -11.22 4.50 7.79
C ALA A 31 -12.56 4.85 7.12
N ILE A 32 -12.61 5.92 6.33
CA ILE A 32 -13.81 6.32 5.59
C ILE A 32 -14.23 5.22 4.61
N ALA A 33 -13.28 4.64 3.89
CA ALA A 33 -13.57 3.54 2.97
C ALA A 33 -14.07 2.30 3.72
N LEU A 34 -13.43 1.92 4.83
CA LEU A 34 -13.79 0.75 5.62
C LEU A 34 -15.15 0.90 6.33
N ALA A 35 -15.55 2.14 6.67
CA ALA A 35 -16.86 2.41 7.29
C ALA A 35 -18.03 1.99 6.39
N GLN A 36 -17.81 1.89 5.09
CA GLN A 36 -18.80 1.43 4.12
C GLN A 36 -18.91 -0.10 4.06
N LYS A 37 -18.14 -0.82 4.85
CA LYS A 37 -18.08 -2.29 4.89
C LYS A 37 -17.83 -2.91 3.52
N PRO A 38 -16.72 -2.55 2.84
CA PRO A 38 -16.44 -3.04 1.50
C PRO A 38 -16.04 -4.51 1.52
N ARG A 39 -16.28 -5.20 0.41
CA ARG A 39 -15.71 -6.51 0.13
C ARG A 39 -14.37 -6.39 -0.60
N VAL A 40 -14.15 -5.28 -1.28
CA VAL A 40 -12.93 -4.98 -2.03
C VAL A 40 -12.45 -3.59 -1.65
N LEU A 41 -11.19 -3.48 -1.28
CA LEU A 41 -10.54 -2.23 -0.96
C LEU A 41 -9.46 -1.95 -2.01
N LEU A 42 -9.55 -0.81 -2.66
CA LEU A 42 -8.59 -0.37 -3.67
C LEU A 42 -7.71 0.73 -3.07
N LEU A 43 -6.40 0.51 -3.05
CA LEU A 43 -5.42 1.45 -2.50
C LEU A 43 -4.39 1.78 -3.58
N ASP A 44 -4.36 3.05 -3.97
CA ASP A 44 -3.39 3.56 -4.96
C ASP A 44 -2.26 4.28 -4.20
N GLU A 45 -1.09 3.66 -4.17
CA GLU A 45 0.11 4.17 -3.49
C GLU A 45 -0.19 4.70 -2.07
N PRO A 46 -0.72 3.85 -1.16
CA PRO A 46 -1.26 4.32 0.12
C PRO A 46 -0.22 4.99 1.03
N ALA A 47 1.05 4.70 0.85
CA ALA A 47 2.13 5.30 1.63
C ALA A 47 2.86 6.43 0.90
N ALA A 48 2.40 6.84 -0.30
CA ALA A 48 3.04 7.91 -1.06
C ALA A 48 3.03 9.24 -0.31
N GLY A 49 4.19 9.90 -0.26
CA GLY A 49 4.34 11.18 0.43
C GLY A 49 4.38 11.09 1.96
N VAL A 50 4.22 9.90 2.52
CA VAL A 50 4.32 9.67 3.96
C VAL A 50 5.79 9.45 4.33
N PRO A 51 6.31 10.10 5.39
CA PRO A 51 7.66 9.83 5.87
C PRO A 51 7.89 8.35 6.13
N SER A 52 9.09 7.85 5.85
CA SER A 52 9.43 6.43 6.04
C SER A 52 9.22 5.94 7.47
N SER A 53 9.35 6.84 8.45
CA SER A 53 9.07 6.55 9.87
C SER A 53 7.58 6.24 10.15
N GLU A 54 6.67 6.69 9.29
CA GLU A 54 5.22 6.52 9.46
C GLU A 54 4.61 5.57 8.43
N SER A 55 5.27 5.33 7.30
CA SER A 55 4.72 4.51 6.22
C SER A 55 4.43 3.07 6.66
N HIS A 56 5.25 2.52 7.54
CA HIS A 56 5.03 1.17 8.07
C HIS A 56 3.72 1.05 8.87
N LEU A 57 3.27 2.13 9.51
CA LEU A 57 2.00 2.14 10.25
C LEU A 57 0.81 1.88 9.32
N ILE A 58 0.81 2.51 8.15
CA ILE A 58 -0.25 2.34 7.15
C ILE A 58 -0.24 0.89 6.64
N LEU A 59 0.92 0.37 6.32
CA LEU A 59 1.07 -0.97 5.77
C LEU A 59 0.72 -2.05 6.80
N ASP A 60 1.09 -1.86 8.06
CA ASP A 60 0.74 -2.77 9.14
C ASP A 60 -0.77 -2.79 9.40
N VAL A 61 -1.42 -1.64 9.34
CA VAL A 61 -2.89 -1.54 9.44
C VAL A 61 -3.55 -2.30 8.29
N VAL A 62 -3.10 -2.08 7.05
CA VAL A 62 -3.64 -2.78 5.87
C VAL A 62 -3.46 -4.29 6.01
N ALA A 63 -2.30 -4.74 6.49
CA ALA A 63 -2.02 -6.16 6.69
C ALA A 63 -2.90 -6.79 7.79
N SER A 64 -3.39 -6.00 8.74
CA SER A 64 -4.22 -6.46 9.87
C SER A 64 -5.72 -6.44 9.59
N LEU A 65 -6.15 -5.98 8.41
CA LEU A 65 -7.57 -5.92 8.05
C LEU A 65 -8.16 -7.32 7.94
N ASP A 66 -9.51 -7.38 8.04
CA ASP A 66 -10.26 -8.63 7.91
C ASP A 66 -9.83 -9.39 6.64
N PRO A 67 -9.41 -10.65 6.75
CA PRO A 67 -8.98 -11.44 5.59
C PRO A 67 -10.08 -11.68 4.55
N ASP A 68 -11.35 -11.45 4.90
CA ASP A 68 -12.46 -11.53 3.94
C ASP A 68 -12.54 -10.31 3.02
N ILE A 69 -11.82 -9.24 3.31
CA ILE A 69 -11.71 -8.10 2.42
C ILE A 69 -10.61 -8.38 1.39
N ALA A 70 -10.96 -8.37 0.11
CA ALA A 70 -9.99 -8.42 -0.97
C ALA A 70 -9.31 -7.06 -1.12
N ILE A 71 -8.00 -7.02 -1.07
CA ILE A 71 -7.24 -5.77 -1.14
C ILE A 71 -6.41 -5.76 -2.41
N LEU A 72 -6.61 -4.72 -3.24
CA LEU A 72 -5.76 -4.43 -4.39
C LEU A 72 -4.95 -3.18 -4.09
N ILE A 73 -3.62 -3.34 -4.08
CA ILE A 73 -2.68 -2.25 -3.85
C ILE A 73 -1.90 -1.98 -5.12
N ILE A 74 -1.87 -0.73 -5.54
CA ILE A 74 -1.00 -0.26 -6.61
C ILE A 74 0.23 0.36 -5.97
N GLU A 75 1.39 -0.19 -6.26
CA GLU A 75 2.67 0.24 -5.70
C GLU A 75 3.79 0.13 -6.73
N HIS A 76 4.79 0.98 -6.60
CA HIS A 76 6.04 0.89 -7.36
C HIS A 76 7.24 0.56 -6.46
N ASP A 77 7.08 0.60 -5.15
CA ASP A 77 8.09 0.17 -4.20
C ASP A 77 8.04 -1.35 -4.04
N MET A 78 9.05 -2.03 -4.57
CA MET A 78 9.08 -3.48 -4.60
C MET A 78 9.19 -4.09 -3.20
N ASP A 79 9.87 -3.42 -2.26
CA ASP A 79 9.97 -3.92 -0.88
C ASP A 79 8.59 -3.97 -0.22
N VAL A 80 7.76 -2.97 -0.45
CA VAL A 80 6.37 -2.94 0.00
C VAL A 80 5.58 -4.08 -0.63
N VAL A 81 5.68 -4.22 -1.95
CA VAL A 81 4.94 -5.25 -2.70
C VAL A 81 5.30 -6.64 -2.21
N PHE A 82 6.60 -6.97 -2.12
CA PHE A 82 7.05 -8.29 -1.68
C PHE A 82 6.65 -8.62 -0.24
N ARG A 83 6.57 -7.61 0.60
CA ARG A 83 6.22 -7.79 2.02
C ARG A 83 4.74 -8.10 2.22
N PHE A 84 3.85 -7.51 1.44
CA PHE A 84 2.39 -7.56 1.70
C PHE A 84 1.58 -8.33 0.68
N ALA A 85 2.04 -8.47 -0.58
CA ALA A 85 1.27 -9.09 -1.63
C ALA A 85 1.29 -10.62 -1.54
N ARG A 86 0.16 -11.25 -1.81
CA ARG A 86 0.06 -12.70 -2.01
C ARG A 86 0.18 -13.06 -3.49
N GLN A 87 -0.30 -12.17 -4.35
CA GLN A 87 -0.29 -12.29 -5.80
C GLN A 87 0.14 -10.95 -6.37
N ILE A 88 1.06 -10.97 -7.31
CA ILE A 88 1.60 -9.77 -7.94
C ILE A 88 1.29 -9.80 -9.43
N THR A 89 0.74 -8.69 -9.94
CA THR A 89 0.59 -8.44 -11.36
C THR A 89 1.53 -7.30 -11.75
N VAL A 90 2.46 -7.55 -12.65
CA VAL A 90 3.40 -6.54 -13.12
C VAL A 90 2.85 -5.92 -14.41
N LEU A 91 2.70 -4.59 -14.41
CA LEU A 91 2.27 -3.82 -15.57
C LEU A 91 3.45 -3.06 -16.16
N VAL A 92 3.57 -3.12 -17.49
CA VAL A 92 4.56 -2.35 -18.23
C VAL A 92 3.86 -1.70 -19.41
N ALA A 93 3.97 -0.39 -19.53
CA ALA A 93 3.36 0.39 -20.62
C ALA A 93 1.86 0.10 -20.81
N GLY A 94 1.14 -0.06 -19.70
CA GLY A 94 -0.32 -0.29 -19.71
C GLY A 94 -0.75 -1.73 -20.02
N ALA A 95 0.18 -2.66 -20.13
CA ALA A 95 -0.12 -4.07 -20.41
C ALA A 95 0.39 -4.98 -19.29
N VAL A 96 -0.28 -6.09 -19.06
CA VAL A 96 0.18 -7.13 -18.13
C VAL A 96 1.45 -7.76 -18.69
N PHE A 97 2.54 -7.59 -17.96
CA PHE A 97 3.84 -8.17 -18.31
C PHE A 97 3.97 -9.60 -17.78
N THR A 98 3.67 -9.81 -16.50
CA THR A 98 3.66 -11.12 -15.87
C THR A 98 2.84 -11.10 -14.58
N GLN A 99 2.48 -12.27 -14.09
CA GLN A 99 1.78 -12.46 -12.82
C GLN A 99 2.39 -13.63 -12.07
N GLY A 100 2.35 -13.57 -10.75
CA GLY A 100 2.81 -14.68 -9.92
C GLY A 100 2.83 -14.35 -8.44
N THR A 101 3.28 -15.32 -7.66
CA THR A 101 3.54 -15.14 -6.24
C THR A 101 4.77 -14.23 -6.05
N PRO A 102 4.96 -13.64 -4.84
CA PRO A 102 6.17 -12.87 -4.58
C PRO A 102 7.47 -13.62 -4.90
N ALA A 103 7.55 -14.92 -4.57
CA ALA A 103 8.73 -15.72 -4.85
C ALA A 103 8.99 -15.89 -6.36
N GLN A 104 7.92 -16.10 -7.15
CA GLN A 104 8.02 -16.22 -8.60
C GLN A 104 8.47 -14.91 -9.25
N ILE A 105 7.90 -13.79 -8.80
CA ILE A 105 8.25 -12.47 -9.34
C ILE A 105 9.68 -12.08 -8.95
N ALA A 106 10.09 -12.35 -7.71
CA ALA A 106 11.47 -12.07 -7.26
C ALA A 106 12.53 -12.86 -8.03
N ALA A 107 12.20 -14.08 -8.48
CA ALA A 107 13.08 -14.93 -9.26
C ALA A 107 13.07 -14.63 -10.76
N ASP A 108 12.14 -13.78 -11.25
CA ASP A 108 11.98 -13.47 -12.67
C ASP A 108 13.02 -12.42 -13.11
N GLU A 109 13.97 -12.85 -13.93
CA GLU A 109 15.04 -11.98 -14.44
C GLU A 109 14.51 -10.85 -15.33
N SER A 110 13.44 -11.09 -16.09
CA SER A 110 12.86 -10.07 -16.95
C SER A 110 12.18 -8.96 -16.15
N VAL A 111 11.59 -9.27 -15.00
CA VAL A 111 11.07 -8.27 -14.05
C VAL A 111 12.21 -7.44 -13.47
N ARG A 112 13.29 -8.08 -13.05
CA ARG A 112 14.47 -7.39 -12.52
C ARG A 112 15.07 -6.44 -13.56
N ALA A 113 15.15 -6.84 -14.82
CA ALA A 113 15.67 -6.00 -15.88
C ALA A 113 14.83 -4.74 -16.09
N VAL A 114 13.50 -4.86 -16.09
CA VAL A 114 12.57 -3.73 -16.20
C VAL A 114 12.71 -2.80 -14.99
N TYR A 115 12.75 -3.37 -13.80
CA TYR A 115 12.82 -2.62 -12.54
C TYR A 115 14.15 -1.87 -12.40
N LEU A 116 15.28 -2.54 -12.61
CA LEU A 116 16.62 -1.93 -12.57
C LEU A 116 16.80 -0.88 -13.65
N GLY A 117 16.18 -1.06 -14.83
CA GLY A 117 16.19 -0.06 -15.89
C GLY A 117 15.49 1.24 -15.47
N GLN A 118 14.44 1.16 -14.64
CA GLN A 118 13.74 2.32 -14.11
C GLN A 118 14.53 3.04 -13.00
N GLU A 119 15.18 2.30 -12.12
CA GLU A 119 16.06 2.88 -11.08
C GLU A 119 17.24 3.64 -11.69
N GLY A 120 17.82 3.12 -12.76
CA GLY A 120 18.90 3.80 -13.48
C GLY A 120 18.49 5.13 -14.10
N GLN A 121 17.20 5.31 -14.42
CA GLN A 121 16.68 6.57 -14.97
C GLN A 121 16.40 7.63 -13.89
N THR A 122 16.11 7.21 -12.66
CA THR A 122 15.83 8.15 -11.56
C THR A 122 17.09 8.73 -10.93
N GLN A 123 18.26 8.11 -11.14
CA GLN A 123 19.53 8.63 -10.61
C GLN A 123 20.21 9.69 -11.51
N HIS A 124 19.67 9.94 -12.69
CA HIS A 124 20.22 10.91 -13.64
C HIS A 124 19.32 12.14 -13.86
N GLY A 125 18.36 12.37 -12.95
CA GLY A 125 17.50 13.55 -12.99
C GLY A 125 17.85 14.57 -11.94
#